data_746e2f7cde9dd35bd23748c51be81bb4
#
_entry.id   746e2f7cde9dd35bd23748c51be81bb4
#
_cell.length_a   1.000
_cell.length_b   1.000
_cell.length_c   1.000
_cell.angle_alpha   90.00
_cell.angle_beta   90.00
_cell.angle_gamma   90.00
#
_symmetry.space_group_name_H-M   'P 1'
#
loop_
_entity.id
_entity.type
_entity.pdbx_description
1 polymer ?
#
loop_
_entity_poly.entity_id
_entity_poly.type
_entity_poly.pdbx_seq_one_letter_code
_entity_poly.pdbx_strand_id
1 'polypeptide(L)'
;MEYKKGYKIKPDEIKIDGSVRFTDGTYNNLFANQKTCEDYGYRYDKSSGTCLAYNYTTQVKKEIQNKSSSQLIGTKHTTQEGTLDTLISGNNNETKGNNSNCFISGDQNKVEREINNATVLVKMGKVTHEGEFCVGGGGFDSEAGLLQYSVIQLSRRTTDATEVVLYVDGDADEDNGAQILLPANSVVTYEIWLSALVTGGSSGTAGDYEGYVFL
;
A
#
# COMPACT_ATOMS: atom_id res chain seq x y z
N MET A 1 -11.94 15.97 -33.93
CA MET A 1 -13.23 16.51 -33.42
C MET A 1 -13.71 17.57 -34.39
N GLU A 2 -15.03 17.79 -34.46
CA GLU A 2 -15.62 18.74 -35.40
C GLU A 2 -15.87 20.12 -34.77
N TYR A 3 -15.98 21.16 -35.62
CA TYR A 3 -16.39 22.48 -35.12
C TYR A 3 -17.84 22.50 -34.76
N LYS A 4 -18.14 23.00 -33.55
CA LYS A 4 -19.52 23.35 -33.21
C LYS A 4 -19.99 24.61 -33.92
N LYS A 5 -21.25 24.66 -34.32
CA LYS A 5 -21.84 25.81 -35.01
C LYS A 5 -21.67 27.09 -34.14
N GLY A 6 -21.04 28.10 -34.72
CA GLY A 6 -20.78 29.37 -34.07
C GLY A 6 -19.44 29.50 -33.34
N TYR A 7 -18.61 28.46 -33.37
CA TYR A 7 -17.26 28.50 -32.79
C TYR A 7 -16.18 28.53 -33.86
N LYS A 8 -15.13 29.35 -33.62
CA LYS A 8 -13.96 29.48 -34.49
C LYS A 8 -12.85 28.48 -34.14
N ILE A 9 -12.93 27.89 -32.94
CA ILE A 9 -11.95 26.90 -32.47
C ILE A 9 -12.66 25.62 -32.07
N LYS A 10 -11.95 24.49 -32.17
CA LYS A 10 -12.39 23.16 -31.75
C LYS A 10 -11.32 22.49 -30.89
N PRO A 11 -11.68 21.53 -30.04
CA PRO A 11 -10.71 20.70 -29.33
C PRO A 11 -9.79 19.98 -30.32
N ASP A 12 -8.51 19.96 -30.01
CA ASP A 12 -7.46 19.36 -30.84
C ASP A 12 -6.77 18.23 -30.06
N GLU A 13 -6.16 18.57 -28.94
CA GLU A 13 -5.36 17.64 -28.16
C GLU A 13 -5.71 17.71 -26.67
N ILE A 14 -5.66 16.57 -26.01
CA ILE A 14 -5.70 16.47 -24.53
C ILE A 14 -4.30 16.14 -24.06
N LYS A 15 -3.71 17.04 -23.28
CA LYS A 15 -2.38 16.87 -22.71
C LYS A 15 -2.37 15.87 -21.55
N ILE A 16 -1.20 15.41 -21.20
CA ILE A 16 -0.97 14.47 -20.10
C ILE A 16 -1.50 14.99 -18.75
N ASP A 17 -1.49 16.31 -18.55
CA ASP A 17 -2.03 16.98 -17.35
C ASP A 17 -3.57 17.10 -17.37
N GLY A 18 -4.22 16.57 -18.39
CA GLY A 18 -5.67 16.66 -18.60
C GLY A 18 -6.13 17.98 -19.21
N SER A 19 -5.23 18.92 -19.51
CA SER A 19 -5.59 20.15 -20.18
C SER A 19 -5.97 19.92 -21.64
N VAL A 20 -7.05 20.58 -22.08
CA VAL A 20 -7.54 20.51 -23.45
C VAL A 20 -7.01 21.70 -24.23
N ARG A 21 -6.32 21.41 -25.32
CA ARG A 21 -5.87 22.40 -26.30
C ARG A 21 -6.82 22.44 -27.48
N PHE A 22 -6.94 23.60 -28.05
CA PHE A 22 -7.84 23.88 -29.15
C PHE A 22 -7.04 24.29 -30.40
N THR A 23 -7.69 24.19 -31.54
CA THR A 23 -7.17 24.68 -32.83
C THR A 23 -8.24 25.47 -33.59
N ASP A 24 -7.84 26.46 -34.38
CA ASP A 24 -8.69 27.11 -35.36
C ASP A 24 -8.51 26.52 -36.78
N GLY A 25 -7.71 25.46 -36.89
CA GLY A 25 -7.35 24.81 -38.13
C GLY A 25 -6.04 25.31 -38.74
N THR A 26 -5.52 26.45 -38.27
CA THR A 26 -4.23 27.02 -38.66
C THR A 26 -3.23 26.99 -37.51
N TYR A 27 -3.69 27.37 -36.32
CA TYR A 27 -2.88 27.40 -35.12
C TYR A 27 -3.38 26.35 -34.14
N ASN A 28 -2.45 25.61 -33.51
CA ASN A 28 -2.70 24.63 -32.47
C ASN A 28 -2.31 25.20 -31.11
N ASN A 29 -2.58 24.43 -30.03
CA ASN A 29 -2.32 24.82 -28.64
C ASN A 29 -3.07 26.08 -28.16
N LEU A 30 -4.19 26.44 -28.78
CA LEU A 30 -5.00 27.54 -28.34
C LEU A 30 -5.72 27.21 -27.01
N PHE A 31 -5.93 28.27 -26.21
CA PHE A 31 -6.72 28.17 -24.99
C PHE A 31 -8.18 28.59 -25.29
N ALA A 32 -9.12 27.77 -24.85
CA ALA A 32 -10.53 28.12 -24.92
C ALA A 32 -10.91 29.00 -23.73
N ASN A 33 -11.83 29.93 -23.94
CA ASN A 33 -12.50 30.60 -22.82
C ASN A 33 -13.51 29.65 -22.14
N GLN A 34 -14.02 30.04 -20.96
CA GLN A 34 -14.93 29.22 -20.19
C GLN A 34 -16.12 28.73 -21.03
N LYS A 35 -16.80 29.63 -21.73
CA LYS A 35 -17.98 29.27 -22.53
C LYS A 35 -17.66 28.26 -23.60
N THR A 36 -16.58 28.43 -24.35
CA THR A 36 -16.16 27.49 -25.38
C THR A 36 -15.79 26.13 -24.79
N CYS A 37 -15.07 26.11 -23.68
CA CYS A 37 -14.69 24.91 -22.96
C CYS A 37 -15.93 24.08 -22.54
N GLU A 38 -16.86 24.71 -21.85
CA GLU A 38 -18.07 24.08 -21.34
C GLU A 38 -19.03 23.64 -22.45
N ASP A 39 -19.16 24.42 -23.50
CA ASP A 39 -19.99 24.08 -24.65
C ASP A 39 -19.45 22.86 -25.43
N TYR A 40 -18.14 22.60 -25.40
CA TYR A 40 -17.56 21.36 -25.91
C TYR A 40 -17.64 20.18 -24.91
N GLY A 41 -18.22 20.38 -23.72
CA GLY A 41 -18.45 19.35 -22.73
C GLY A 41 -17.26 19.11 -21.78
N TYR A 42 -16.35 20.05 -21.72
CA TYR A 42 -15.21 20.02 -20.83
C TYR A 42 -15.44 20.90 -19.59
N ARG A 43 -14.63 20.71 -18.56
CA ARG A 43 -14.64 21.54 -17.35
C ARG A 43 -13.66 22.70 -17.49
N TYR A 44 -14.10 23.93 -17.19
CA TYR A 44 -13.22 25.07 -17.12
C TYR A 44 -12.74 25.29 -15.68
N ASP A 45 -11.42 25.29 -15.48
CA ASP A 45 -10.82 25.66 -14.19
C ASP A 45 -10.54 27.16 -14.17
N LYS A 46 -11.31 27.88 -13.36
CA LYS A 46 -11.20 29.34 -13.24
C LYS A 46 -9.90 29.78 -12.58
N SER A 47 -9.28 28.95 -11.74
CA SER A 47 -8.05 29.28 -11.03
C SER A 47 -6.83 29.30 -11.95
N SER A 48 -6.77 28.39 -12.88
CA SER A 48 -5.68 28.27 -13.86
C SER A 48 -6.02 28.83 -15.24
N GLY A 49 -7.29 29.20 -15.49
CA GLY A 49 -7.76 29.63 -16.80
C GLY A 49 -7.72 28.52 -17.85
N THR A 50 -7.75 27.26 -17.47
CA THR A 50 -7.50 26.11 -18.33
C THR A 50 -8.75 25.27 -18.52
N CYS A 51 -8.94 24.79 -19.75
CA CYS A 51 -9.96 23.81 -20.08
C CYS A 51 -9.45 22.40 -19.76
N LEU A 52 -10.21 21.63 -18.97
CA LEU A 52 -9.83 20.31 -18.51
C LEU A 52 -10.80 19.25 -19.04
N ALA A 53 -10.28 18.14 -19.50
CA ALA A 53 -11.07 16.98 -19.91
C ALA A 53 -11.64 16.28 -18.68
N TYR A 54 -12.95 16.35 -18.52
CA TYR A 54 -13.64 15.85 -17.33
C TYR A 54 -13.32 14.40 -17.00
N ASN A 55 -13.30 13.55 -18.02
CA ASN A 55 -13.05 12.11 -17.85
C ASN A 55 -11.55 11.77 -17.81
N TYR A 56 -10.70 12.61 -18.43
CA TYR A 56 -9.28 12.34 -18.51
C TYR A 56 -8.60 12.50 -17.14
N THR A 57 -8.91 13.58 -16.42
CA THR A 57 -8.35 13.78 -15.05
C THR A 57 -8.83 12.71 -14.09
N THR A 58 -10.08 12.25 -14.24
CA THR A 58 -10.64 11.16 -13.44
C THR A 58 -10.05 9.80 -13.85
N GLN A 59 -9.81 9.59 -15.15
CA GLN A 59 -9.20 8.35 -15.64
C GLN A 59 -7.71 8.26 -15.27
N VAL A 60 -6.94 9.33 -15.39
CA VAL A 60 -5.52 9.33 -14.96
C VAL A 60 -5.41 9.06 -13.45
N LYS A 61 -6.26 9.68 -12.64
CA LYS A 61 -6.33 9.35 -11.21
C LYS A 61 -6.80 7.91 -10.96
N LYS A 62 -7.78 7.44 -11.71
CA LYS A 62 -8.23 6.04 -11.62
C LYS A 62 -7.18 5.06 -12.14
N GLU A 63 -6.47 5.38 -13.20
CA GLU A 63 -5.40 4.51 -13.72
C GLU A 63 -4.17 4.47 -12.81
N ILE A 64 -3.83 5.58 -12.17
CA ILE A 64 -2.81 5.59 -11.12
C ILE A 64 -3.30 4.82 -9.89
N GLN A 65 -4.55 4.97 -9.50
CA GLN A 65 -5.17 4.18 -8.44
C GLN A 65 -5.39 2.72 -8.82
N ASN A 66 -5.76 2.44 -10.08
CA ASN A 66 -5.92 1.07 -10.57
C ASN A 66 -4.58 0.36 -10.83
N LYS A 67 -3.50 1.08 -11.09
CA LYS A 67 -2.16 0.50 -11.12
C LYS A 67 -1.67 0.09 -9.74
N SER A 68 -2.19 0.71 -8.69
CA SER A 68 -1.93 0.26 -7.33
C SER A 68 -2.90 -0.79 -6.84
N SER A 69 -4.04 -1.02 -7.55
CA SER A 69 -5.19 -1.84 -7.12
C SER A 69 -5.64 -1.63 -5.68
N SER A 70 -5.09 -0.63 -5.01
CA SER A 70 -5.36 -0.33 -3.60
C SER A 70 -6.65 0.47 -3.44
N GLN A 71 -7.40 0.19 -2.38
CA GLN A 71 -8.62 0.89 -2.02
C GLN A 71 -8.43 1.72 -0.75
N LEU A 72 -8.75 3.01 -0.83
CA LEU A 72 -8.65 3.93 0.28
C LEU A 72 -10.06 4.39 0.68
N ILE A 73 -10.45 4.09 1.92
CA ILE A 73 -11.75 4.45 2.50
C ILE A 73 -11.49 5.31 3.74
N GLY A 74 -11.93 6.56 3.70
CA GLY A 74 -11.73 7.49 4.81
C GLY A 74 -10.89 8.70 4.43
N THR A 75 -10.12 9.25 5.36
CA THR A 75 -9.46 10.54 5.15
C THR A 75 -7.98 10.53 5.56
N LYS A 76 -7.20 11.43 4.93
CA LYS A 76 -5.80 11.72 5.30
C LYS A 76 -4.86 10.50 5.27
N HIS A 77 -5.14 9.53 4.41
CA HIS A 77 -4.20 8.43 4.21
C HIS A 77 -2.98 8.90 3.42
N THR A 78 -1.82 8.36 3.76
CA THR A 78 -0.57 8.59 3.03
C THR A 78 -0.08 7.27 2.47
N THR A 79 -0.09 7.12 1.15
CA THR A 79 0.46 5.95 0.46
C THR A 79 1.65 6.35 -0.37
N GLN A 80 2.77 5.66 -0.19
CA GLN A 80 3.95 5.85 -1.02
C GLN A 80 3.95 4.91 -2.23
N GLU A 81 4.83 5.19 -3.18
CA GLU A 81 4.96 4.45 -4.43
C GLU A 81 5.16 2.94 -4.18
N GLY A 82 4.55 2.13 -5.04
CA GLY A 82 4.62 0.68 -4.93
C GLY A 82 3.64 0.06 -3.93
N THR A 83 2.71 0.85 -3.34
CA THR A 83 1.62 0.27 -2.55
C THR A 83 0.57 -0.34 -3.48
N LEU A 84 0.43 -1.67 -3.45
CA LEU A 84 -0.43 -2.45 -4.36
C LEU A 84 -1.42 -3.30 -3.57
N ASP A 85 -2.58 -3.60 -4.16
CA ASP A 85 -3.56 -4.58 -3.65
C ASP A 85 -3.87 -4.43 -2.15
N THR A 86 -3.85 -3.19 -1.65
CA THR A 86 -3.97 -2.88 -0.22
C THR A 86 -5.30 -2.19 0.06
N LEU A 87 -6.02 -2.67 1.07
CA LEU A 87 -7.22 -2.00 1.58
C LEU A 87 -6.86 -1.15 2.81
N ILE A 88 -7.09 0.15 2.70
CA ILE A 88 -6.85 1.12 3.79
C ILE A 88 -8.18 1.76 4.18
N SER A 89 -8.58 1.59 5.43
CA SER A 89 -9.84 2.11 5.98
C SER A 89 -9.60 2.92 7.25
N GLY A 90 -10.35 4.02 7.42
CA GLY A 90 -10.26 4.87 8.61
C GLY A 90 -9.60 6.22 8.36
N ASN A 91 -8.67 6.65 9.23
CA ASN A 91 -8.03 7.96 9.09
C ASN A 91 -6.52 7.91 9.36
N ASN A 92 -5.78 8.83 8.71
CA ASN A 92 -4.34 9.04 8.95
C ASN A 92 -3.47 7.77 8.88
N ASN A 93 -3.88 6.74 8.15
CA ASN A 93 -3.07 5.54 7.99
C ASN A 93 -1.97 5.77 6.94
N GLU A 94 -0.81 5.14 7.14
CA GLU A 94 0.38 5.35 6.32
C GLU A 94 0.96 4.02 5.81
N THR A 95 1.34 3.96 4.52
CA THR A 95 2.21 2.94 3.96
C THR A 95 3.49 3.57 3.43
N LYS A 96 4.63 2.96 3.70
CA LYS A 96 5.96 3.48 3.34
C LYS A 96 6.44 3.06 1.94
N GLY A 97 5.59 2.37 1.19
CA GLY A 97 5.84 1.98 -0.20
C GLY A 97 6.38 0.57 -0.39
N ASN A 98 6.24 0.09 -1.62
CA ASN A 98 6.52 -1.30 -1.98
C ASN A 98 5.81 -2.32 -1.08
N ASN A 99 4.57 -1.99 -0.69
CA ASN A 99 3.72 -2.84 0.14
C ASN A 99 2.65 -3.48 -0.73
N SER A 100 2.32 -4.75 -0.51
CA SER A 100 1.24 -5.41 -1.24
C SER A 100 0.40 -6.32 -0.34
N ASN A 101 -0.87 -6.51 -0.75
CA ASN A 101 -1.82 -7.38 -0.07
C ASN A 101 -2.00 -7.08 1.43
N CYS A 102 -1.96 -5.79 1.81
CA CYS A 102 -2.11 -5.38 3.20
C CYS A 102 -3.55 -4.99 3.51
N PHE A 103 -3.98 -5.25 4.74
CA PHE A 103 -5.24 -4.78 5.28
C PHE A 103 -5.00 -3.84 6.46
N ILE A 104 -5.37 -2.57 6.29
CA ILE A 104 -5.13 -1.51 7.27
C ILE A 104 -6.48 -0.93 7.67
N SER A 105 -6.85 -1.04 8.94
CA SER A 105 -8.13 -0.51 9.41
C SER A 105 -7.99 0.19 10.76
N GLY A 106 -8.47 1.43 10.82
CA GLY A 106 -8.47 2.24 12.03
C GLY A 106 -7.79 3.59 11.85
N ASP A 107 -7.07 4.05 12.86
CA ASP A 107 -6.53 5.41 12.90
C ASP A 107 -5.02 5.42 13.19
N GLN A 108 -4.26 6.20 12.40
CA GLN A 108 -2.83 6.41 12.60
C GLN A 108 -1.97 5.13 12.56
N ASN A 109 -2.42 4.10 11.85
CA ASN A 109 -1.65 2.89 11.66
C ASN A 109 -0.58 3.07 10.59
N LYS A 110 0.50 2.30 10.69
CA LYS A 110 1.65 2.41 9.84
C LYS A 110 2.15 1.05 9.38
N VAL A 111 2.41 0.93 8.08
CA VAL A 111 3.11 -0.23 7.49
C VAL A 111 4.45 0.25 6.95
N GLU A 112 5.53 -0.33 7.44
CA GLU A 112 6.87 0.02 6.99
C GLU A 112 7.10 -0.44 5.54
N ARG A 113 8.21 -0.02 4.97
CA ARG A 113 8.54 -0.27 3.57
C ARG A 113 8.80 -1.75 3.31
N GLU A 114 8.40 -2.22 2.12
CA GLU A 114 8.65 -3.59 1.64
C GLU A 114 7.98 -4.70 2.47
N ILE A 115 6.92 -4.36 3.18
CA ILE A 115 6.12 -5.31 3.95
C ILE A 115 4.90 -5.74 3.14
N ASN A 116 4.70 -7.04 3.01
CA ASN A 116 3.58 -7.62 2.28
C ASN A 116 2.72 -8.52 3.18
N ASN A 117 1.50 -8.79 2.72
CA ASN A 117 0.56 -9.73 3.36
C ASN A 117 0.23 -9.42 4.83
N ALA A 118 0.35 -8.17 5.25
CA ALA A 118 0.21 -7.77 6.64
C ALA A 118 -1.18 -7.22 6.95
N THR A 119 -1.57 -7.35 8.22
CA THR A 119 -2.82 -6.78 8.72
C THR A 119 -2.54 -5.91 9.94
N VAL A 120 -3.04 -4.67 9.93
CA VAL A 120 -2.97 -3.80 11.11
C VAL A 120 -4.33 -3.19 11.42
N LEU A 121 -4.72 -3.28 12.69
CA LEU A 121 -6.04 -2.91 13.17
C LEU A 121 -5.97 -1.91 14.32
N VAL A 122 -7.06 -1.18 14.52
CA VAL A 122 -7.39 -0.30 15.64
C VAL A 122 -6.63 1.03 15.56
N LYS A 123 -5.66 1.30 16.40
CA LYS A 123 -5.04 2.62 16.46
C LYS A 123 -3.55 2.56 16.74
N MET A 124 -2.78 3.30 15.94
CA MET A 124 -1.33 3.47 16.13
C MET A 124 -0.54 2.14 16.16
N GLY A 125 -1.03 1.12 15.45
CA GLY A 125 -0.26 -0.09 15.18
C GLY A 125 0.83 0.18 14.14
N LYS A 126 1.96 -0.51 14.29
CA LYS A 126 3.09 -0.43 13.37
C LYS A 126 3.50 -1.83 12.95
N VAL A 127 3.38 -2.12 11.67
CA VAL A 127 3.81 -3.38 11.07
C VAL A 127 5.22 -3.22 10.52
N THR A 128 6.07 -4.15 10.88
CA THR A 128 7.50 -4.17 10.53
C THR A 128 7.95 -5.48 9.88
N HIS A 129 7.08 -6.49 9.86
CA HIS A 129 7.41 -7.81 9.30
C HIS A 129 6.36 -8.27 8.29
N GLU A 130 6.80 -9.05 7.32
CA GLU A 130 5.92 -9.68 6.36
C GLU A 130 4.95 -10.65 7.05
N GLY A 131 3.69 -10.67 6.60
CA GLY A 131 2.65 -11.53 7.17
C GLY A 131 2.24 -11.19 8.61
N GLU A 132 2.72 -10.09 9.18
CA GLU A 132 2.42 -9.69 10.55
C GLU A 132 0.93 -9.32 10.71
N PHE A 133 0.30 -9.88 11.74
CA PHE A 133 -1.00 -9.42 12.23
C PHE A 133 -0.79 -8.57 13.47
N CYS A 134 -1.11 -7.27 13.36
CA CYS A 134 -0.89 -6.28 14.41
C CYS A 134 -2.20 -5.65 14.87
N VAL A 135 -2.37 -5.53 16.17
CA VAL A 135 -3.44 -4.76 16.81
C VAL A 135 -2.82 -3.65 17.62
N GLY A 136 -3.00 -2.41 17.15
CA GLY A 136 -2.52 -1.23 17.85
C GLY A 136 -3.36 -0.93 19.09
N GLY A 137 -2.72 -0.66 20.20
CA GLY A 137 -3.36 -0.31 21.47
C GLY A 137 -3.53 1.20 21.70
N GLY A 138 -3.24 2.02 20.68
CA GLY A 138 -3.06 3.45 20.83
C GLY A 138 -1.64 3.75 21.32
N GLY A 139 -1.41 4.95 21.78
CA GLY A 139 -0.09 5.36 22.26
C GLY A 139 -0.21 6.42 23.33
N PHE A 140 0.79 6.53 24.14
CA PHE A 140 0.99 7.63 25.09
C PHE A 140 1.82 8.76 24.49
N ASP A 141 2.21 8.60 23.20
CA ASP A 141 2.88 9.59 22.36
C ASP A 141 2.30 9.55 20.94
N SER A 142 2.77 10.38 20.05
CA SER A 142 2.31 10.49 18.66
C SER A 142 2.93 9.43 17.72
N GLU A 143 3.74 8.52 18.23
CA GLU A 143 4.43 7.50 17.44
C GLU A 143 3.66 6.17 17.43
N ALA A 144 3.47 5.59 16.23
CA ALA A 144 2.87 4.27 16.08
C ALA A 144 3.84 3.16 16.53
N GLY A 145 3.29 2.09 17.13
CA GLY A 145 4.05 0.93 17.57
C GLY A 145 4.48 0.96 19.04
N LEU A 146 4.18 2.02 19.79
CA LEU A 146 4.56 2.11 21.20
C LEU A 146 3.75 1.17 22.12
N LEU A 147 2.53 0.83 21.73
CA LEU A 147 1.67 -0.12 22.43
C LEU A 147 0.93 -0.95 21.39
N GLN A 148 1.30 -2.20 21.23
CA GLN A 148 0.65 -3.10 20.29
C GLN A 148 0.80 -4.57 20.69
N TYR A 149 -0.10 -5.38 20.14
CA TYR A 149 0.00 -6.83 20.12
C TYR A 149 0.25 -7.28 18.69
N SER A 150 1.25 -8.13 18.47
CA SER A 150 1.58 -8.65 17.16
C SER A 150 1.67 -10.17 17.16
N VAL A 151 1.17 -10.79 16.09
CA VAL A 151 1.38 -12.20 15.78
C VAL A 151 2.24 -12.28 14.54
N ILE A 152 3.35 -12.99 14.65
CA ILE A 152 4.32 -13.18 13.56
C ILE A 152 4.53 -14.67 13.40
N GLN A 153 4.44 -15.16 12.17
CA GLN A 153 4.74 -16.55 11.83
C GLN A 153 6.17 -16.66 11.34
N LEU A 154 6.88 -17.62 11.88
CA LEU A 154 8.25 -17.94 11.48
C LEU A 154 8.30 -19.38 11.01
N SER A 155 9.10 -19.66 10.01
CA SER A 155 9.31 -21.00 9.51
C SER A 155 10.76 -21.25 9.12
N ARG A 156 11.15 -22.53 9.06
CA ARG A 156 12.42 -22.96 8.53
C ARG A 156 12.37 -24.45 8.19
N ARG A 157 13.03 -24.82 7.13
CA ARG A 157 13.31 -26.23 6.82
C ARG A 157 14.72 -26.56 7.23
N THR A 158 14.88 -27.63 8.00
CA THR A 158 16.20 -28.19 8.33
C THR A 158 16.42 -29.49 7.60
N THR A 159 17.68 -29.82 7.34
CA THR A 159 18.10 -31.09 6.67
C THR A 159 18.92 -31.98 7.59
N ASP A 160 19.34 -31.46 8.73
CA ASP A 160 20.14 -32.16 9.73
C ASP A 160 19.88 -31.57 11.13
N ALA A 161 20.70 -31.95 12.10
CA ALA A 161 20.57 -31.50 13.50
C ALA A 161 21.29 -30.17 13.80
N THR A 162 21.74 -29.44 12.77
CA THR A 162 22.38 -28.14 12.97
C THR A 162 21.35 -27.12 13.42
N GLU A 163 21.72 -26.28 14.38
CA GLU A 163 20.88 -25.16 14.80
C GLU A 163 20.64 -24.21 13.64
N VAL A 164 19.39 -23.80 13.46
CA VAL A 164 18.97 -22.86 12.42
C VAL A 164 18.11 -21.76 13.00
N VAL A 165 18.21 -20.58 12.41
CA VAL A 165 17.34 -19.46 12.76
C VAL A 165 16.02 -19.59 11.99
N LEU A 166 14.92 -19.28 12.64
CA LEU A 166 13.60 -19.18 12.02
C LEU A 166 13.43 -17.78 11.40
N TYR A 167 12.85 -17.74 10.20
CA TYR A 167 12.62 -16.50 9.45
C TYR A 167 11.13 -16.34 9.12
N VAL A 168 10.72 -15.09 8.91
CA VAL A 168 9.33 -14.73 8.56
C VAL A 168 8.93 -15.32 7.20
N ASP A 169 9.85 -15.35 6.25
CA ASP A 169 9.66 -15.88 4.90
C ASP A 169 10.03 -17.36 4.75
N GLY A 170 10.60 -17.97 5.79
CA GLY A 170 11.04 -19.36 5.77
C GLY A 170 12.36 -19.60 5.04
N ASP A 171 12.94 -18.58 4.42
CA ASP A 171 14.20 -18.68 3.70
C ASP A 171 15.41 -18.24 4.55
N ALA A 172 16.60 -18.68 4.14
CA ALA A 172 17.86 -18.38 4.84
C ALA A 172 18.53 -17.12 4.31
N ASP A 173 17.82 -16.29 3.59
CA ASP A 173 18.43 -15.11 3.00
C ASP A 173 18.92 -14.17 4.12
N GLU A 174 20.13 -13.63 3.93
CA GLU A 174 20.85 -12.84 4.93
C GLU A 174 20.24 -11.46 5.19
N ASP A 175 19.05 -11.21 4.62
CA ASP A 175 18.35 -9.94 4.80
C ASP A 175 17.77 -9.84 6.21
N ASN A 176 18.27 -8.87 6.96
CA ASN A 176 17.87 -8.60 8.36
C ASN A 176 16.35 -8.35 8.52
N GLY A 177 15.60 -8.14 7.43
CA GLY A 177 14.16 -7.97 7.42
C GLY A 177 13.34 -9.22 7.72
N ALA A 178 13.92 -10.39 7.51
CA ALA A 178 13.27 -11.68 7.77
C ALA A 178 13.36 -12.15 9.23
N GLN A 179 14.16 -11.47 10.06
CA GLN A 179 14.32 -11.77 11.49
C GLN A 179 13.47 -10.82 12.34
N ILE A 180 12.97 -11.33 13.47
CA ILE A 180 12.31 -10.47 14.47
C ILE A 180 13.39 -9.70 15.24
N LEU A 181 13.49 -8.41 14.98
CA LEU A 181 14.36 -7.50 15.69
C LEU A 181 13.58 -6.74 16.77
N LEU A 182 14.05 -6.82 18.00
CA LEU A 182 13.44 -6.04 19.09
C LEU A 182 13.90 -4.59 19.00
N PRO A 183 12.99 -3.62 19.01
CA PRO A 183 13.35 -2.21 18.96
C PRO A 183 14.16 -1.82 20.21
N ALA A 184 15.11 -0.91 20.05
CA ALA A 184 15.82 -0.34 21.19
C ALA A 184 14.84 0.40 22.12
N ASN A 185 15.10 0.35 23.43
CA ASN A 185 14.28 0.97 24.47
C ASN A 185 12.82 0.48 24.51
N SER A 186 12.58 -0.77 24.13
CA SER A 186 11.27 -1.41 24.21
C SER A 186 11.22 -2.49 25.29
N VAL A 187 10.02 -2.72 25.82
CA VAL A 187 9.70 -3.87 26.65
C VAL A 187 8.79 -4.78 25.84
N VAL A 188 9.22 -6.01 25.63
CA VAL A 188 8.47 -7.00 24.85
C VAL A 188 8.20 -8.22 25.73
N THR A 189 6.94 -8.63 25.77
CA THR A 189 6.54 -9.94 26.29
C THR A 189 6.15 -10.80 25.10
N TYR A 190 6.54 -12.06 25.10
CA TYR A 190 6.26 -12.96 23.98
C TYR A 190 5.83 -14.34 24.47
N GLU A 191 5.05 -14.99 23.63
CA GLU A 191 4.68 -16.39 23.73
C GLU A 191 5.07 -17.07 22.42
N ILE A 192 5.75 -18.21 22.48
CA ILE A 192 6.19 -18.94 21.31
C ILE A 192 5.47 -20.28 21.22
N TRP A 193 4.84 -20.51 20.08
CA TRP A 193 4.23 -21.79 19.74
C TRP A 193 5.04 -22.41 18.62
N LEU A 194 5.73 -23.52 18.94
CA LEU A 194 6.57 -24.22 17.98
C LEU A 194 5.93 -25.54 17.59
N SER A 195 5.86 -25.82 16.30
CA SER A 195 5.53 -27.15 15.80
C SER A 195 6.58 -27.60 14.77
N ALA A 196 6.95 -28.84 14.82
CA ALA A 196 7.88 -29.44 13.90
C ALA A 196 7.25 -30.67 13.23
N LEU A 197 7.45 -30.79 11.92
CA LEU A 197 7.01 -31.94 11.13
C LEU A 197 8.20 -32.60 10.47
N VAL A 198 8.37 -33.89 10.68
CA VAL A 198 9.34 -34.70 9.98
C VAL A 198 8.81 -35.04 8.57
N THR A 199 9.48 -34.55 7.53
CA THR A 199 9.09 -34.81 6.13
C THR A 199 9.84 -35.96 5.47
N GLY A 200 10.83 -36.54 6.15
CA GLY A 200 11.64 -37.66 5.70
C GLY A 200 13.05 -37.60 6.29
N GLY A 201 13.92 -38.50 5.88
CA GLY A 201 15.29 -38.58 6.34
C GLY A 201 15.67 -40.01 6.72
N SER A 202 16.97 -40.23 7.01
CA SER A 202 17.49 -41.56 7.40
C SER A 202 17.18 -41.94 8.86
N SER A 203 16.80 -40.98 9.70
CA SER A 203 16.62 -41.16 11.13
C SER A 203 15.23 -40.77 11.66
N GLY A 204 14.31 -40.34 10.78
CA GLY A 204 12.96 -39.94 11.14
C GLY A 204 11.91 -40.62 10.29
N THR A 205 10.73 -40.80 10.85
CA THR A 205 9.57 -41.31 10.13
C THR A 205 8.77 -40.13 9.56
N ALA A 206 8.51 -40.12 8.26
CA ALA A 206 7.71 -39.10 7.64
C ALA A 206 6.31 -39.04 8.26
N GLY A 207 5.88 -37.86 8.67
CA GLY A 207 4.60 -37.62 9.34
C GLY A 207 4.69 -37.55 10.87
N ASP A 208 5.83 -37.86 11.48
CA ASP A 208 6.04 -37.59 12.91
C ASP A 208 6.01 -36.06 13.16
N TYR A 209 5.41 -35.64 14.23
CA TYR A 209 5.31 -34.22 14.61
C TYR A 209 5.53 -34.01 16.10
N GLU A 210 6.04 -32.86 16.43
CA GLU A 210 6.18 -32.39 17.81
C GLU A 210 5.70 -30.95 17.94
N GLY A 211 5.16 -30.60 19.08
CA GLY A 211 4.70 -29.24 19.38
C GLY A 211 5.13 -28.80 20.77
N TYR A 212 5.61 -27.59 20.89
CA TYR A 212 6.06 -26.99 22.14
C TYR A 212 5.44 -25.61 22.29
N VAL A 213 5.11 -25.23 23.53
CA VAL A 213 4.71 -23.88 23.91
C VAL A 213 5.71 -23.38 24.93
N PHE A 214 6.26 -22.20 24.67
CA PHE A 214 7.16 -21.50 25.60
C PHE A 214 6.47 -20.19 26.04
N LEU A 215 6.38 -19.98 27.31
CA LEU A 215 5.78 -18.82 27.95
C LEU A 215 6.86 -17.91 28.55
#